data_3d5210746e07fdf53ee9d6fbd9046647
#
_entry.id   3d5210746e07fdf53ee9d6fbd9046647
#
_cell.length_a   1.000
_cell.length_b   1.000
_cell.length_c   1.000
_cell.angle_alpha   90.00
_cell.angle_beta   90.00
_cell.angle_gamma   90.00
#
_symmetry.space_group_name_H-M   'P 1'
#
loop_
_entity.id
_entity.type
_entity.pdbx_description
1 polymer ?
#
loop_
_entity_poly.entity_id
_entity_poly.type
_entity_poly.pdbx_seq_one_letter_code
_entity_poly.pdbx_strand_id
1 'polypeptide(L)'
;YNTLSKRKEEFIPLEEGRVKMYVCGPTVYNLIHIGNARPMIVFDTARRYMEYKGYKVNFVSNFTDVDDKIIAKANEEGVTADEISKRYIEECKKDMEGMNVRPATTHPLATEGMVEMIQTLIDKGFAYPVADGTVYFRVKKFKEYGKLSHKNLDDLQSGFRALQVSGEEQKEDPLDFVLWKPRKEGEPAWPSPWCEGRPGWHIECSVMSKKYLGEEIDIHAGGEDLIFPHHENEIAQSECCNGKVFARYWMHNGFLNIDNKKMSKSLGNFFTVREIAEQYDLQVLRFFMLNAHYRSPLNFSRDLMEASKNSLERI
;
A
#
# COMPACT_ATOMS: atom_id res chain seq x y z
N TYR A 1 3.68 4.72 18.20
CA TYR A 1 3.29 6.02 17.65
C TYR A 1 2.18 5.83 16.61
N ASN A 2 1.11 6.59 16.75
CA ASN A 2 -0.02 6.56 15.84
C ASN A 2 0.04 7.79 14.91
N THR A 3 0.10 7.57 13.60
CA THR A 3 0.15 8.66 12.61
C THR A 3 -1.13 9.49 12.64
N LEU A 4 -2.28 8.86 12.91
CA LEU A 4 -3.59 9.53 12.97
C LEU A 4 -3.63 10.61 14.06
N SER A 5 -3.18 10.27 15.27
CA SER A 5 -3.18 11.19 16.43
C SER A 5 -1.88 11.97 16.59
N LYS A 6 -0.84 11.64 15.84
CA LYS A 6 0.53 12.21 15.94
C LYS A 6 1.19 12.03 17.30
N ARG A 7 0.84 11.02 18.06
CA ARG A 7 1.40 10.77 19.41
C ARG A 7 1.66 9.28 19.68
N LYS A 8 2.43 9.00 20.72
CA LYS A 8 2.52 7.65 21.29
C LYS A 8 1.25 7.40 22.10
N GLU A 9 0.66 6.25 21.88
CA GLU A 9 -0.55 5.80 22.57
C GLU A 9 -0.35 4.40 23.12
N GLU A 10 -1.06 4.08 24.18
CA GLU A 10 -1.19 2.71 24.62
C GLU A 10 -1.93 1.89 23.58
N PHE A 11 -1.44 0.69 23.29
CA PHE A 11 -2.09 -0.20 22.36
C PHE A 11 -3.19 -1.00 23.06
N ILE A 12 -4.43 -0.76 22.66
CA ILE A 12 -5.61 -1.47 23.15
C ILE A 12 -6.26 -2.16 21.97
N PRO A 13 -6.17 -3.50 21.86
CA PRO A 13 -6.75 -4.22 20.73
C PRO A 13 -8.28 -4.19 20.75
N LEU A 14 -8.88 -4.39 19.59
CA LEU A 14 -10.34 -4.55 19.43
C LEU A 14 -10.85 -5.78 20.17
N GLU A 15 -10.06 -6.84 20.17
CA GLU A 15 -10.34 -8.12 20.82
C GLU A 15 -9.16 -8.51 21.69
N GLU A 16 -9.41 -8.82 22.96
CA GLU A 16 -8.36 -9.16 23.91
C GLU A 16 -7.47 -10.31 23.40
N GLY A 17 -6.16 -10.11 23.48
CA GLY A 17 -5.16 -11.09 23.05
C GLY A 17 -5.03 -11.26 21.53
N ARG A 18 -5.78 -10.53 20.71
CA ARG A 18 -5.74 -10.62 19.25
C ARG A 18 -5.41 -9.27 18.61
N VAL A 19 -4.74 -9.32 17.46
CA VAL A 19 -4.41 -8.13 16.66
C VAL A 19 -4.79 -8.37 15.20
N LYS A 20 -5.58 -7.48 14.65
CA LYS A 20 -5.91 -7.41 13.23
C LYS A 20 -5.02 -6.36 12.58
N MET A 21 -4.09 -6.79 11.73
CA MET A 21 -3.11 -5.93 11.12
C MET A 21 -3.12 -6.05 9.60
N TYR A 22 -3.30 -4.93 8.91
CA TYR A 22 -3.20 -4.83 7.46
C TYR A 22 -1.98 -4.00 7.07
N VAL A 23 -1.17 -4.51 6.15
CA VAL A 23 -0.02 -3.80 5.58
C VAL A 23 -0.14 -3.79 4.08
N CYS A 24 -0.18 -2.60 3.46
CA CYS A 24 -0.20 -2.49 2.02
C CYS A 24 1.05 -3.11 1.41
N GLY A 25 0.86 -4.05 0.49
CA GLY A 25 1.91 -4.76 -0.19
C GLY A 25 2.38 -4.08 -1.48
N PRO A 26 3.39 -4.64 -2.15
CA PRO A 26 3.94 -4.06 -3.37
C PRO A 26 3.07 -4.33 -4.59
N THR A 27 3.19 -3.47 -5.60
CA THR A 27 2.72 -3.76 -6.96
C THR A 27 3.70 -4.70 -7.63
N VAL A 28 3.21 -5.85 -8.10
CA VAL A 28 4.04 -6.96 -8.59
C VAL A 28 4.25 -6.91 -10.11
N TYR A 29 4.97 -5.90 -10.56
CA TYR A 29 5.30 -5.72 -11.98
C TYR A 29 6.78 -5.92 -12.30
N ASN A 30 7.64 -6.02 -11.29
CA ASN A 30 9.08 -6.21 -11.41
C ASN A 30 9.65 -6.76 -10.10
N LEU A 31 10.94 -7.11 -10.07
CA LEU A 31 11.67 -7.40 -8.84
C LEU A 31 11.50 -6.23 -7.86
N ILE A 32 11.30 -6.55 -6.57
CA ILE A 32 11.15 -5.53 -5.56
C ILE A 32 12.46 -4.78 -5.33
N HIS A 33 12.34 -3.48 -5.11
CA HIS A 33 13.49 -2.64 -4.75
C HIS A 33 13.64 -2.55 -3.22
N ILE A 34 14.82 -2.13 -2.78
CA ILE A 34 15.14 -2.03 -1.34
C ILE A 34 14.18 -1.12 -0.57
N GLY A 35 13.55 -0.14 -1.22
CA GLY A 35 12.50 0.68 -0.62
C GLY A 35 11.22 -0.11 -0.30
N ASN A 36 10.86 -1.13 -1.11
CA ASN A 36 9.76 -2.05 -0.80
C ASN A 36 10.13 -3.02 0.33
N ALA A 37 11.40 -3.38 0.45
CA ALA A 37 11.88 -4.26 1.51
C ALA A 37 11.73 -3.65 2.91
N ARG A 38 11.86 -2.32 3.04
CA ARG A 38 11.79 -1.64 4.34
C ARG A 38 10.48 -1.88 5.09
N PRO A 39 9.29 -1.58 4.52
CA PRO A 39 8.03 -1.88 5.21
C PRO A 39 7.84 -3.38 5.49
N MET A 40 8.27 -4.27 4.59
CA MET A 40 8.19 -5.72 4.82
C MET A 40 8.96 -6.13 6.06
N ILE A 41 10.21 -5.69 6.21
CA ILE A 41 11.08 -5.98 7.35
C ILE A 41 10.55 -5.34 8.64
N VAL A 42 10.17 -4.06 8.58
CA VAL A 42 9.69 -3.30 9.74
C VAL A 42 8.42 -3.92 10.31
N PHE A 43 7.44 -4.22 9.47
CA PHE A 43 6.15 -4.72 9.95
C PHE A 43 6.16 -6.22 10.25
N ASP A 44 7.04 -7.01 9.63
CA ASP A 44 7.35 -8.37 10.10
C ASP A 44 7.95 -8.34 11.52
N THR A 45 8.83 -7.39 11.79
CA THR A 45 9.42 -7.22 13.13
C THR A 45 8.37 -6.77 14.15
N ALA A 46 7.49 -5.84 13.79
CA ALA A 46 6.37 -5.42 14.64
C ALA A 46 5.43 -6.58 14.96
N ARG A 47 5.09 -7.40 13.95
CA ARG A 47 4.30 -8.63 14.12
C ARG A 47 4.96 -9.59 15.10
N ARG A 48 6.25 -9.89 14.91
CA ARG A 48 7.02 -10.80 15.81
C ARG A 48 7.07 -10.28 17.22
N TYR A 49 7.23 -8.97 17.42
CA TYR A 49 7.21 -8.35 18.73
C TYR A 49 5.85 -8.48 19.42
N MET A 50 4.75 -8.25 18.71
CA MET A 50 3.40 -8.43 19.26
C MET A 50 3.16 -9.89 19.64
N GLU A 51 3.57 -10.85 18.81
CA GLU A 51 3.48 -12.27 19.11
C GLU A 51 4.33 -12.64 20.35
N TYR A 52 5.54 -12.09 20.46
CA TYR A 52 6.38 -12.23 21.65
C TYR A 52 5.71 -11.69 22.92
N LYS A 53 4.92 -10.61 22.79
CA LYS A 53 4.10 -10.06 23.90
C LYS A 53 2.83 -10.86 24.18
N GLY A 54 2.60 -11.96 23.49
CA GLY A 54 1.48 -12.88 23.72
C GLY A 54 0.24 -12.64 22.87
N TYR A 55 0.27 -11.69 21.92
CA TYR A 55 -0.84 -11.47 21.00
C TYR A 55 -0.87 -12.51 19.87
N LYS A 56 -2.07 -12.94 19.50
CA LYS A 56 -2.29 -13.65 18.23
C LYS A 56 -2.52 -12.65 17.11
N VAL A 57 -1.58 -12.52 16.19
CA VAL A 57 -1.64 -11.54 15.11
C VAL A 57 -2.21 -12.17 13.84
N ASN A 58 -3.35 -11.66 13.35
CA ASN A 58 -3.84 -11.91 12.01
C ASN A 58 -3.26 -10.82 11.10
N PHE A 59 -2.20 -11.17 10.37
CA PHE A 59 -1.44 -10.27 9.50
C PHE A 59 -1.85 -10.47 8.05
N VAL A 60 -2.43 -9.45 7.44
CA VAL A 60 -2.83 -9.45 6.03
C VAL A 60 -1.97 -8.46 5.26
N SER A 61 -1.40 -8.90 4.17
CA SER A 61 -0.66 -8.05 3.23
C SER A 61 -0.93 -8.50 1.80
N ASN A 62 -1.50 -7.62 1.00
CA ASN A 62 -1.85 -7.94 -0.39
C ASN A 62 -0.62 -7.94 -1.31
N PHE A 63 -0.80 -8.54 -2.48
CA PHE A 63 -0.03 -8.21 -3.68
C PHE A 63 -0.97 -7.44 -4.61
N THR A 64 -0.58 -6.23 -5.03
CA THR A 64 -1.32 -5.50 -6.06
C THR A 64 -1.00 -6.12 -7.41
N ASP A 65 -1.92 -6.90 -7.94
CA ASP A 65 -1.81 -7.70 -9.16
C ASP A 65 -2.53 -7.10 -10.37
N VAL A 66 -3.23 -5.98 -10.18
CA VAL A 66 -3.91 -5.20 -11.23
C VAL A 66 -3.51 -3.73 -11.13
N ASP A 67 -2.62 -3.27 -12.00
CA ASP A 67 -2.11 -1.90 -12.01
C ASP A 67 -1.64 -1.51 -13.42
N ASP A 68 -1.64 -0.21 -13.73
CA ASP A 68 -1.17 0.31 -15.02
C ASP A 68 0.28 -0.12 -15.34
N LYS A 69 1.15 -0.27 -14.31
CA LYS A 69 2.54 -0.74 -14.48
C LYS A 69 2.63 -2.20 -14.88
N ILE A 70 1.75 -3.05 -14.34
CA ILE A 70 1.66 -4.47 -14.70
C ILE A 70 1.21 -4.61 -16.15
N ILE A 71 0.18 -3.84 -16.54
CA ILE A 71 -0.35 -3.83 -17.90
C ILE A 71 0.71 -3.34 -18.89
N ALA A 72 1.41 -2.24 -18.57
CA ALA A 72 2.48 -1.73 -19.40
C ALA A 72 3.61 -2.76 -19.59
N LYS A 73 4.00 -3.45 -18.50
CA LYS A 73 5.02 -4.50 -18.54
C LYS A 73 4.57 -5.71 -19.36
N ALA A 74 3.33 -6.13 -19.22
CA ALA A 74 2.74 -7.21 -20.01
C ALA A 74 2.76 -6.89 -21.50
N ASN A 75 2.37 -5.68 -21.88
CA ASN A 75 2.40 -5.22 -23.27
C ASN A 75 3.83 -5.15 -23.83
N GLU A 76 4.79 -4.68 -23.02
CA GLU A 76 6.21 -4.64 -23.38
C GLU A 76 6.76 -6.04 -23.68
N GLU A 77 6.41 -7.04 -22.89
CA GLU A 77 6.89 -8.42 -23.01
C GLU A 77 6.01 -9.30 -23.93
N GLY A 78 4.86 -8.82 -24.38
CA GLY A 78 3.93 -9.59 -25.22
C GLY A 78 3.27 -10.77 -24.49
N VAL A 79 3.04 -10.63 -23.19
CA VAL A 79 2.40 -11.61 -22.29
C VAL A 79 1.17 -11.01 -21.62
N THR A 80 0.43 -11.80 -20.84
CA THR A 80 -0.72 -11.31 -20.10
C THR A 80 -0.32 -10.64 -18.77
N ALA A 81 -1.18 -9.75 -18.26
CA ALA A 81 -0.99 -9.12 -16.94
C ALA A 81 -0.94 -10.18 -15.81
N ASP A 82 -1.72 -11.25 -15.94
CA ASP A 82 -1.74 -12.38 -15.00
C ASP A 82 -0.39 -13.14 -14.97
N GLU A 83 0.25 -13.34 -16.13
CA GLU A 83 1.58 -13.94 -16.20
C GLU A 83 2.66 -13.08 -15.54
N ILE A 84 2.59 -11.74 -15.72
CA ILE A 84 3.50 -10.79 -15.06
C ILE A 84 3.31 -10.84 -13.55
N SER A 85 2.08 -10.69 -13.06
CA SER A 85 1.83 -10.65 -11.62
C SER A 85 2.21 -11.97 -10.95
N LYS A 86 1.85 -13.13 -11.50
CA LYS A 86 2.25 -14.43 -10.96
C LYS A 86 3.76 -14.61 -10.89
N ARG A 87 4.49 -14.22 -11.94
CA ARG A 87 5.95 -14.29 -11.97
C ARG A 87 6.55 -13.46 -10.83
N TYR A 88 6.17 -12.20 -10.72
CA TYR A 88 6.77 -11.30 -9.75
C TYR A 88 6.27 -11.48 -8.31
N ILE A 89 5.11 -12.10 -8.09
CA ILE A 89 4.71 -12.61 -6.77
C ILE A 89 5.69 -13.69 -6.30
N GLU A 90 6.04 -14.65 -7.14
CA GLU A 90 6.99 -15.71 -6.77
C GLU A 90 8.40 -15.16 -6.53
N GLU A 91 8.85 -14.21 -7.36
CA GLU A 91 10.14 -13.54 -7.13
C GLU A 91 10.13 -12.72 -5.83
N CYS A 92 9.04 -12.02 -5.52
CA CYS A 92 8.90 -11.28 -4.26
C CYS A 92 8.93 -12.21 -3.05
N LYS A 93 8.29 -13.37 -3.11
CA LYS A 93 8.34 -14.37 -2.03
C LYS A 93 9.76 -14.89 -1.78
N LYS A 94 10.55 -15.13 -2.83
CA LYS A 94 11.96 -15.53 -2.70
C LYS A 94 12.79 -14.44 -2.00
N ASP A 95 12.59 -13.18 -2.37
CA ASP A 95 13.27 -12.06 -1.74
C ASP A 95 12.85 -11.90 -0.27
N MET A 96 11.56 -12.09 0.04
CA MET A 96 11.04 -12.09 1.42
C MET A 96 11.69 -13.21 2.26
N GLU A 97 11.77 -14.42 1.71
CA GLU A 97 12.42 -15.56 2.37
C GLU A 97 13.88 -15.26 2.67
N GLY A 98 14.62 -14.73 1.68
CA GLY A 98 16.03 -14.33 1.85
C GLY A 98 16.23 -13.29 2.95
N MET A 99 15.31 -12.35 3.10
CA MET A 99 15.30 -11.34 4.16
C MET A 99 14.75 -11.86 5.51
N ASN A 100 14.40 -13.13 5.62
CA ASN A 100 13.72 -13.72 6.78
C ASN A 100 12.42 -12.98 7.16
N VAL A 101 11.69 -12.50 6.16
CA VAL A 101 10.34 -11.95 6.31
C VAL A 101 9.35 -13.10 6.23
N ARG A 102 8.60 -13.32 7.30
CA ARG A 102 7.58 -14.38 7.31
C ARG A 102 6.42 -14.05 6.39
N PRO A 103 5.86 -15.03 5.67
CA PRO A 103 4.61 -14.82 4.92
C PRO A 103 3.52 -14.25 5.81
N ALA A 104 2.66 -13.40 5.25
CA ALA A 104 1.46 -12.95 5.93
C ALA A 104 0.53 -14.15 6.24
N THR A 105 -0.40 -13.99 7.16
CA THR A 105 -1.47 -14.97 7.38
C THR A 105 -2.26 -15.17 6.10
N THR A 106 -2.45 -14.07 5.35
CA THR A 106 -3.11 -14.08 4.03
C THR A 106 -2.47 -13.02 3.14
N HIS A 107 -2.20 -13.41 1.87
CA HIS A 107 -1.80 -12.51 0.79
C HIS A 107 -2.93 -12.45 -0.24
N PRO A 108 -3.94 -11.58 -0.06
CA PRO A 108 -5.03 -11.48 -1.02
C PRO A 108 -4.60 -10.85 -2.34
N LEU A 109 -5.30 -11.22 -3.41
CA LEU A 109 -5.23 -10.63 -4.73
C LEU A 109 -6.51 -9.84 -5.01
N ALA A 110 -6.42 -8.86 -5.91
CA ALA A 110 -7.53 -7.97 -6.22
C ALA A 110 -8.56 -8.66 -7.13
N THR A 111 -9.67 -9.16 -6.61
CA THR A 111 -10.71 -9.69 -7.51
C THR A 111 -12.14 -9.70 -6.99
N GLU A 112 -12.39 -9.89 -5.70
CA GLU A 112 -13.77 -10.11 -5.23
C GLU A 112 -14.24 -9.06 -4.23
N GLY A 113 -15.50 -8.62 -4.34
CA GLY A 113 -16.16 -7.71 -3.42
C GLY A 113 -16.00 -6.22 -3.74
N MET A 114 -15.20 -5.86 -4.77
CA MET A 114 -14.97 -4.45 -5.12
C MET A 114 -16.20 -3.79 -5.69
N VAL A 115 -16.91 -4.48 -6.58
CA VAL A 115 -18.16 -3.99 -7.17
C VAL A 115 -19.22 -3.75 -6.09
N GLU A 116 -19.33 -4.67 -5.12
CA GLU A 116 -20.28 -4.54 -4.00
C GLU A 116 -19.97 -3.32 -3.11
N MET A 117 -18.70 -3.10 -2.75
CA MET A 117 -18.32 -1.94 -1.97
C MET A 117 -18.56 -0.64 -2.72
N ILE A 118 -18.21 -0.58 -4.00
CA ILE A 118 -18.44 0.60 -4.85
C ILE A 118 -19.93 0.87 -4.99
N GLN A 119 -20.77 -0.16 -5.21
CA GLN A 119 -22.23 0.01 -5.29
C GLN A 119 -22.79 0.55 -3.97
N THR A 120 -22.32 0.04 -2.83
CA THR A 120 -22.70 0.56 -1.51
C THR A 120 -22.36 2.04 -1.36
N LEU A 121 -21.17 2.47 -1.83
CA LEU A 121 -20.78 3.88 -1.81
C LEU A 121 -21.67 4.76 -2.73
N ILE A 122 -22.08 4.23 -3.89
CA ILE A 122 -23.02 4.91 -4.79
C ILE A 122 -24.37 5.06 -4.11
N ASP A 123 -24.93 3.99 -3.56
CA ASP A 123 -26.24 3.97 -2.91
C ASP A 123 -26.31 4.93 -1.72
N LYS A 124 -25.19 5.11 -1.01
CA LYS A 124 -25.04 6.07 0.08
C LYS A 124 -24.72 7.50 -0.39
N GLY A 125 -24.54 7.72 -1.69
CA GLY A 125 -24.26 9.03 -2.29
C GLY A 125 -22.82 9.51 -2.18
N PHE A 126 -21.87 8.62 -1.77
CA PHE A 126 -20.43 8.93 -1.68
C PHE A 126 -19.68 8.67 -2.98
N ALA A 127 -20.29 8.02 -3.95
CA ALA A 127 -19.70 7.77 -5.26
C ALA A 127 -20.70 8.00 -6.37
N TYR A 128 -20.23 8.18 -7.60
CA TYR A 128 -21.06 8.40 -8.77
C TYR A 128 -20.43 7.83 -10.04
N PRO A 129 -21.21 7.17 -10.89
CA PRO A 129 -20.79 6.78 -12.23
C PRO A 129 -20.91 7.96 -13.19
N VAL A 130 -20.02 8.01 -14.18
CA VAL A 130 -20.06 8.96 -15.31
C VAL A 130 -20.32 8.23 -16.62
N ALA A 131 -20.49 9.00 -17.72
CA ALA A 131 -21.02 8.49 -18.98
C ALA A 131 -20.23 7.34 -19.61
N ASP A 132 -18.90 7.27 -19.42
CA ASP A 132 -18.04 6.19 -19.92
C ASP A 132 -18.00 4.95 -19.01
N GLY A 133 -18.70 4.99 -17.88
CA GLY A 133 -18.71 3.92 -16.89
C GLY A 133 -17.65 4.04 -15.79
N THR A 134 -16.81 5.07 -15.81
CA THR A 134 -15.90 5.38 -14.70
C THR A 134 -16.71 5.72 -13.47
N VAL A 135 -16.30 5.22 -12.30
CA VAL A 135 -16.89 5.56 -11.01
C VAL A 135 -15.91 6.35 -10.18
N TYR A 136 -16.34 7.50 -9.68
CA TYR A 136 -15.53 8.37 -8.81
C TYR A 136 -16.09 8.41 -7.39
N PHE A 137 -15.21 8.58 -6.41
CA PHE A 137 -15.56 8.89 -5.03
C PHE A 137 -15.67 10.41 -4.84
N ARG A 138 -16.75 10.86 -4.16
CA ARG A 138 -16.99 12.28 -3.84
C ARG A 138 -16.24 12.68 -2.57
N VAL A 139 -15.04 13.20 -2.71
CA VAL A 139 -14.18 13.56 -1.56
C VAL A 139 -14.85 14.57 -0.63
N LYS A 140 -15.52 15.59 -1.16
CA LYS A 140 -16.19 16.64 -0.36
C LYS A 140 -17.36 16.15 0.48
N LYS A 141 -17.92 14.97 0.18
CA LYS A 141 -18.96 14.33 1.00
C LYS A 141 -18.43 13.75 2.30
N PHE A 142 -17.18 13.34 2.33
CA PHE A 142 -16.52 12.84 3.54
C PHE A 142 -15.87 13.99 4.29
N LYS A 143 -16.56 14.51 5.31
CA LYS A 143 -16.14 15.72 6.04
C LYS A 143 -14.80 15.59 6.77
N GLU A 144 -14.42 14.37 7.10
CA GLU A 144 -13.16 14.08 7.80
C GLU A 144 -11.99 13.76 6.85
N TYR A 145 -12.16 13.97 5.52
CA TYR A 145 -11.07 13.74 4.56
C TYR A 145 -9.87 14.63 4.90
N GLY A 146 -8.70 14.03 4.94
CA GLY A 146 -7.46 14.69 5.38
C GLY A 146 -7.11 14.44 6.85
N LYS A 147 -7.91 13.67 7.60
CA LYS A 147 -7.66 13.42 9.03
C LYS A 147 -6.37 12.64 9.31
N LEU A 148 -5.93 11.77 8.40
CA LEU A 148 -4.69 11.02 8.55
C LEU A 148 -3.47 11.83 8.09
N SER A 149 -3.57 12.44 6.91
CA SER A 149 -2.49 13.23 6.31
C SER A 149 -2.34 14.60 6.96
N HIS A 150 -3.36 15.04 7.71
CA HIS A 150 -3.47 16.39 8.28
C HIS A 150 -3.41 17.49 7.23
N LYS A 151 -3.88 17.19 6.01
CA LYS A 151 -3.96 18.13 4.91
C LYS A 151 -5.33 18.83 4.91
N ASN A 152 -5.32 20.11 4.64
CA ASN A 152 -6.53 20.87 4.43
C ASN A 152 -7.04 20.68 2.99
N LEU A 153 -8.33 20.48 2.79
CA LEU A 153 -8.95 20.35 1.47
C LEU A 153 -8.70 21.58 0.57
N ASP A 154 -8.69 22.76 1.13
CA ASP A 154 -8.47 24.00 0.38
C ASP A 154 -7.02 24.07 -0.19
N ASP A 155 -6.04 23.62 0.57
CA ASP A 155 -4.65 23.53 0.14
C ASP A 155 -4.48 22.47 -0.96
N LEU A 156 -5.20 21.36 -0.86
CA LEU A 156 -5.21 20.31 -1.88
C LEU A 156 -5.82 20.81 -3.20
N GLN A 157 -6.91 21.57 -3.14
CA GLN A 157 -7.55 22.13 -4.34
C GLN A 157 -6.64 23.06 -5.14
N SER A 158 -5.83 23.86 -4.47
CA SER A 158 -4.89 24.77 -5.12
C SER A 158 -3.78 24.01 -5.88
N GLY A 159 -3.33 22.88 -5.35
CA GLY A 159 -2.34 22.00 -5.98
C GLY A 159 -2.90 21.21 -7.17
N PHE A 160 -4.15 20.73 -7.08
CA PHE A 160 -4.79 19.94 -8.15
C PHE A 160 -5.25 20.76 -9.36
N ARG A 161 -5.63 22.03 -9.17
CA ARG A 161 -5.98 22.93 -10.30
C ARG A 161 -4.82 23.18 -11.26
N ALA A 162 -3.57 22.98 -10.80
CA ALA A 162 -2.38 23.09 -11.64
C ALA A 162 -2.07 21.82 -12.47
N LEU A 163 -2.72 20.69 -12.16
CA LEU A 163 -2.52 19.38 -12.79
C LEU A 163 -3.82 18.92 -13.47
N GLN A 164 -4.29 19.60 -14.48
CA GLN A 164 -5.35 19.07 -15.35
C GLN A 164 -4.79 17.92 -16.18
N VAL A 165 -5.12 16.68 -15.78
CA VAL A 165 -4.83 15.50 -16.59
C VAL A 165 -5.96 15.34 -17.60
N SER A 166 -5.63 15.23 -18.89
CA SER A 166 -6.60 14.95 -19.95
C SER A 166 -7.39 13.66 -19.65
N GLY A 167 -8.72 13.72 -19.74
CA GLY A 167 -9.63 12.61 -19.46
C GLY A 167 -10.36 12.69 -18.11
N GLU A 168 -10.07 13.69 -17.29
CA GLU A 168 -10.75 13.93 -16.00
C GLU A 168 -11.89 14.97 -16.07
N GLU A 169 -12.31 15.33 -17.28
CA GLU A 169 -13.33 16.36 -17.55
C GLU A 169 -14.73 16.00 -17.01
N GLN A 170 -14.95 14.73 -16.65
CA GLN A 170 -16.22 14.22 -16.14
C GLN A 170 -16.32 14.21 -14.61
N LYS A 171 -15.27 14.61 -13.87
CA LYS A 171 -15.31 14.72 -12.42
C LYS A 171 -16.20 15.86 -11.95
N GLU A 172 -17.01 15.62 -10.92
CA GLU A 172 -17.75 16.67 -10.22
C GLU A 172 -16.81 17.64 -9.49
N ASP A 173 -15.70 17.12 -8.95
CA ASP A 173 -14.67 17.88 -8.25
C ASP A 173 -13.27 17.36 -8.58
N PRO A 174 -12.25 18.23 -8.73
CA PRO A 174 -10.87 17.80 -9.01
C PRO A 174 -10.24 16.86 -7.97
N LEU A 175 -10.72 16.88 -6.73
CA LEU A 175 -10.25 16.01 -5.65
C LEU A 175 -10.82 14.60 -5.71
N ASP A 176 -11.91 14.39 -6.49
CA ASP A 176 -12.54 13.08 -6.59
C ASP A 176 -11.58 12.08 -7.22
N PHE A 177 -11.56 10.87 -6.69
CA PHE A 177 -10.65 9.83 -7.15
C PHE A 177 -11.41 8.61 -7.69
N VAL A 178 -10.73 7.88 -8.58
CA VAL A 178 -11.32 6.75 -9.31
C VAL A 178 -11.48 5.54 -8.42
N LEU A 179 -12.67 4.94 -8.44
CA LEU A 179 -13.00 3.65 -7.83
C LEU A 179 -13.04 2.50 -8.85
N TRP A 180 -13.52 2.81 -10.08
CA TRP A 180 -13.65 1.86 -11.18
C TRP A 180 -13.31 2.54 -12.50
N LYS A 181 -12.56 1.83 -13.37
CA LYS A 181 -12.13 2.32 -14.69
C LYS A 181 -12.71 1.44 -15.79
N PRO A 182 -13.20 1.99 -16.89
CA PRO A 182 -13.55 1.22 -18.09
C PRO A 182 -12.36 0.44 -18.62
N ARG A 183 -12.63 -0.72 -19.20
CA ARG A 183 -11.63 -1.54 -19.89
C ARG A 183 -11.05 -0.78 -21.09
N LYS A 184 -9.72 -0.87 -21.23
CA LYS A 184 -9.01 -0.59 -22.47
C LYS A 184 -8.59 -1.88 -23.14
N GLU A 185 -8.30 -1.84 -24.43
CA GLU A 185 -7.84 -3.00 -25.19
C GLU A 185 -6.57 -3.60 -24.56
N GLY A 186 -6.56 -4.92 -24.39
CA GLY A 186 -5.44 -5.63 -23.75
C GLY A 186 -5.40 -5.61 -22.23
N GLU A 187 -6.32 -4.89 -21.56
CA GLU A 187 -6.41 -4.86 -20.10
C GLU A 187 -7.26 -6.02 -19.53
N PRO A 188 -6.92 -6.54 -18.34
CA PRO A 188 -7.83 -7.39 -17.59
C PRO A 188 -9.08 -6.61 -17.20
N ALA A 189 -10.23 -7.27 -17.24
CA ALA A 189 -11.49 -6.62 -16.91
C ALA A 189 -12.48 -7.60 -16.27
N TRP A 190 -13.38 -7.02 -15.48
CA TRP A 190 -14.46 -7.71 -14.79
C TRP A 190 -15.79 -7.04 -15.11
N PRO A 191 -16.90 -7.81 -15.10
CA PRO A 191 -18.23 -7.23 -15.27
C PRO A 191 -18.60 -6.36 -14.06
N SER A 192 -19.25 -5.24 -14.33
CA SER A 192 -19.85 -4.40 -13.31
C SER A 192 -21.16 -3.78 -13.82
N PRO A 193 -21.99 -3.20 -12.95
CA PRO A 193 -23.21 -2.49 -13.37
C PRO A 193 -22.94 -1.25 -14.25
N TRP A 194 -21.73 -0.69 -14.21
CA TRP A 194 -21.36 0.57 -14.87
C TRP A 194 -20.70 0.33 -16.23
N CYS A 195 -19.78 -0.60 -16.28
CA CYS A 195 -19.11 -1.04 -17.51
C CYS A 195 -18.25 -2.29 -17.22
N GLU A 196 -17.86 -3.01 -18.26
CA GLU A 196 -16.73 -3.94 -18.18
C GLU A 196 -15.46 -3.12 -17.90
N GLY A 197 -14.75 -3.43 -16.81
CA GLY A 197 -13.64 -2.60 -16.37
C GLY A 197 -12.82 -3.21 -15.23
N ARG A 198 -12.06 -2.37 -14.56
CA ARG A 198 -11.17 -2.75 -13.47
C ARG A 198 -11.19 -1.77 -12.31
N PRO A 199 -10.80 -2.21 -11.09
CA PRO A 199 -10.78 -1.35 -9.93
C PRO A 199 -9.72 -0.25 -10.05
N GLY A 200 -9.98 0.87 -9.37
CA GLY A 200 -8.98 1.86 -9.02
C GLY A 200 -8.03 1.32 -7.94
N TRP A 201 -6.85 1.91 -7.84
CA TRP A 201 -5.80 1.43 -6.92
C TRP A 201 -6.20 1.41 -5.44
N HIS A 202 -7.03 2.34 -4.99
CA HIS A 202 -7.31 2.51 -3.57
C HIS A 202 -8.38 1.57 -3.01
N ILE A 203 -9.31 1.11 -3.87
CA ILE A 203 -10.45 0.29 -3.43
C ILE A 203 -10.02 -1.12 -3.01
N GLU A 204 -8.96 -1.64 -3.58
CA GLU A 204 -8.46 -2.99 -3.34
C GLU A 204 -8.19 -3.24 -1.86
N CYS A 205 -7.35 -2.39 -1.24
CA CYS A 205 -6.96 -2.57 0.16
C CYS A 205 -8.15 -2.42 1.12
N SER A 206 -9.10 -1.52 0.84
CA SER A 206 -10.32 -1.38 1.64
C SER A 206 -11.17 -2.65 1.61
N VAL A 207 -11.36 -3.24 0.43
CA VAL A 207 -12.15 -4.47 0.25
C VAL A 207 -11.47 -5.67 0.88
N MET A 208 -10.16 -5.82 0.65
CA MET A 208 -9.39 -6.94 1.19
C MET A 208 -9.29 -6.88 2.71
N SER A 209 -9.10 -5.69 3.27
CA SER A 209 -9.11 -5.49 4.72
C SER A 209 -10.45 -5.89 5.32
N LYS A 210 -11.56 -5.43 4.74
CA LYS A 210 -12.91 -5.80 5.19
C LYS A 210 -13.14 -7.32 5.10
N LYS A 211 -12.76 -7.95 4.00
CA LYS A 211 -12.98 -9.39 3.76
C LYS A 211 -12.23 -10.27 4.75
N TYR A 212 -10.99 -9.97 5.07
CA TYR A 212 -10.11 -10.83 5.87
C TYR A 212 -9.98 -10.43 7.34
N LEU A 213 -10.23 -9.17 7.67
CA LEU A 213 -10.06 -8.64 9.02
C LEU A 213 -11.35 -8.04 9.61
N GLY A 214 -12.36 -7.75 8.76
CA GLY A 214 -13.61 -7.12 9.16
C GLY A 214 -13.64 -5.61 8.91
N GLU A 215 -14.72 -4.98 9.33
CA GLU A 215 -15.01 -3.56 9.05
C GLU A 215 -14.11 -2.59 9.84
N GLU A 216 -13.62 -3.02 10.99
CA GLU A 216 -12.71 -2.28 11.85
C GLU A 216 -11.49 -3.14 12.17
N ILE A 217 -10.29 -2.57 12.07
CA ILE A 217 -9.03 -3.24 12.33
C ILE A 217 -8.21 -2.51 13.39
N ASP A 218 -7.27 -3.21 14.02
CA ASP A 218 -6.39 -2.61 15.02
C ASP A 218 -5.35 -1.71 14.36
N ILE A 219 -4.56 -2.26 13.43
CA ILE A 219 -3.42 -1.58 12.82
C ILE A 219 -3.51 -1.61 11.30
N HIS A 220 -3.38 -0.44 10.69
CA HIS A 220 -3.09 -0.29 9.27
C HIS A 220 -1.70 0.34 9.10
N ALA A 221 -0.88 -0.22 8.19
CA ALA A 221 0.50 0.20 8.08
C ALA A 221 1.03 0.18 6.63
N GLY A 222 2.13 0.90 6.41
CA GLY A 222 2.82 0.98 5.13
C GLY A 222 3.95 2.00 5.12
N GLY A 223 4.47 2.35 3.95
CA GLY A 223 5.41 3.45 3.78
C GLY A 223 4.74 4.81 4.01
N GLU A 224 5.51 5.81 4.42
CA GLU A 224 4.98 7.16 4.65
C GLU A 224 4.47 7.85 3.36
N ASP A 225 4.93 7.39 2.19
CA ASP A 225 4.41 7.80 0.88
C ASP A 225 2.96 7.38 0.64
N LEU A 226 2.48 6.36 1.34
CA LEU A 226 1.11 5.90 1.25
C LEU A 226 0.13 6.72 2.11
N ILE A 227 0.61 7.53 3.06
CA ILE A 227 -0.26 8.35 3.93
C ILE A 227 -1.25 9.13 3.07
N PHE A 228 -0.76 9.75 1.99
CA PHE A 228 -1.56 10.49 1.06
C PHE A 228 -1.06 10.28 -0.39
N PRO A 229 -1.96 9.95 -1.34
CA PRO A 229 -3.42 9.86 -1.17
C PRO A 229 -3.94 8.49 -0.73
N HIS A 230 -3.14 7.41 -0.78
CA HIS A 230 -3.62 6.02 -0.73
C HIS A 230 -4.39 5.69 0.57
N HIS A 231 -3.75 5.82 1.73
CA HIS A 231 -4.38 5.49 3.02
C HIS A 231 -5.51 6.46 3.39
N GLU A 232 -5.39 7.74 3.03
CA GLU A 232 -6.48 8.69 3.20
C GLU A 232 -7.72 8.29 2.39
N ASN A 233 -7.53 7.83 1.15
CA ASN A 233 -8.60 7.34 0.29
C ASN A 233 -9.20 6.02 0.81
N GLU A 234 -8.38 5.13 1.37
CA GLU A 234 -8.88 3.92 2.01
C GLU A 234 -9.77 4.22 3.23
N ILE A 235 -9.40 5.20 4.05
CA ILE A 235 -10.25 5.68 5.15
C ILE A 235 -11.60 6.15 4.62
N ALA A 236 -11.59 7.02 3.62
CA ALA A 236 -12.80 7.55 3.03
C ALA A 236 -13.72 6.43 2.50
N GLN A 237 -13.16 5.49 1.75
CA GLN A 237 -13.91 4.34 1.22
C GLN A 237 -14.49 3.47 2.32
N SER A 238 -13.67 3.06 3.28
CA SER A 238 -14.06 2.11 4.32
C SER A 238 -15.04 2.72 5.32
N GLU A 239 -14.79 3.94 5.79
CA GLU A 239 -15.65 4.59 6.78
C GLU A 239 -16.99 5.02 6.19
N CYS A 240 -17.01 5.53 4.95
CA CYS A 240 -18.28 5.85 4.27
C CYS A 240 -19.09 4.59 3.93
N CYS A 241 -18.43 3.49 3.56
CA CYS A 241 -19.10 2.22 3.28
C CYS A 241 -19.70 1.61 4.56
N ASN A 242 -18.89 1.51 5.62
CA ASN A 242 -19.23 0.72 6.81
C ASN A 242 -19.86 1.56 7.93
N GLY A 243 -19.70 2.87 7.94
CA GLY A 243 -20.19 3.75 9.02
C GLY A 243 -19.44 3.57 10.34
N LYS A 244 -18.21 3.06 10.30
CA LYS A 244 -17.34 2.78 11.45
C LYS A 244 -15.95 3.28 11.20
N VAL A 245 -15.15 3.47 12.26
CA VAL A 245 -13.72 3.74 12.15
C VAL A 245 -13.05 2.57 11.44
N PHE A 246 -12.22 2.87 10.46
CA PHE A 246 -11.53 1.83 9.67
C PHE A 246 -10.39 1.18 10.45
N ALA A 247 -9.43 1.97 10.93
CA ALA A 247 -8.30 1.46 11.70
C ALA A 247 -8.02 2.36 12.91
N ARG A 248 -7.74 1.74 14.07
CA ARG A 248 -7.45 2.48 15.30
C ARG A 248 -6.06 3.07 15.31
N TYR A 249 -5.08 2.33 14.82
CA TYR A 249 -3.67 2.71 14.81
C TYR A 249 -3.11 2.69 13.42
N TRP A 250 -2.42 3.77 13.06
CA TRP A 250 -1.76 3.94 11.77
C TRP A 250 -0.25 4.00 11.97
N MET A 251 0.48 3.10 11.33
CA MET A 251 1.93 3.02 11.43
C MET A 251 2.58 3.20 10.06
N HIS A 252 3.54 4.12 9.98
CA HIS A 252 4.25 4.39 8.74
C HIS A 252 5.75 4.38 8.95
N ASN A 253 6.48 3.66 8.09
CA ASN A 253 7.93 3.71 8.06
C ASN A 253 8.41 4.87 7.19
N GLY A 254 9.53 5.48 7.59
CA GLY A 254 10.14 6.57 6.85
C GLY A 254 10.74 6.12 5.51
N PHE A 255 11.08 7.09 4.66
CA PHE A 255 11.70 6.85 3.34
C PHE A 255 13.07 6.19 3.43
N LEU A 256 13.43 5.48 2.36
CA LEU A 256 14.79 5.06 2.10
C LEU A 256 15.41 6.00 1.05
N ASN A 257 16.51 6.64 1.42
CA ASN A 257 17.32 7.46 0.53
C ASN A 257 18.56 6.67 0.09
N ILE A 258 19.10 7.01 -1.06
CA ILE A 258 20.36 6.46 -1.58
C ILE A 258 21.35 7.62 -1.68
N ASP A 259 22.48 7.52 -0.97
CA ASP A 259 23.51 8.56 -0.92
C ASP A 259 22.90 9.97 -0.69
N ASN A 260 22.01 10.07 0.30
CA ASN A 260 21.26 11.26 0.68
C ASN A 260 20.32 11.84 -0.40
N LYS A 261 19.99 11.04 -1.44
CA LYS A 261 19.04 11.41 -2.48
C LYS A 261 17.87 10.43 -2.50
N LYS A 262 16.69 10.93 -2.86
CA LYS A 262 15.53 10.05 -3.07
C LYS A 262 15.86 9.01 -4.14
N MET A 263 15.54 7.74 -3.87
CA MET A 263 15.70 6.65 -4.84
C MET A 263 14.79 6.88 -6.06
N SER A 264 15.35 6.81 -7.26
CA SER A 264 14.62 7.00 -8.53
C SER A 264 15.30 6.24 -9.65
N LYS A 265 14.50 5.58 -10.51
CA LYS A 265 15.02 4.94 -11.73
C LYS A 265 15.71 5.92 -12.66
N SER A 266 15.18 7.14 -12.78
CA SER A 266 15.75 8.19 -13.64
C SER A 266 17.11 8.71 -13.18
N LEU A 267 17.42 8.58 -11.88
CA LEU A 267 18.73 8.97 -11.32
C LEU A 267 19.74 7.84 -11.33
N GLY A 268 19.37 6.62 -11.78
CA GLY A 268 20.27 5.46 -11.78
C GLY A 268 20.69 4.98 -10.38
N ASN A 269 20.02 5.46 -9.32
CA ASN A 269 20.26 5.08 -7.92
C ASN A 269 19.18 4.12 -7.39
N PHE A 270 18.69 3.25 -8.25
CA PHE A 270 17.64 2.29 -7.96
C PHE A 270 18.26 0.90 -7.80
N PHE A 271 18.07 0.26 -6.64
CA PHE A 271 18.58 -1.07 -6.36
C PHE A 271 17.44 -2.03 -6.03
N THR A 272 17.43 -3.18 -6.68
CA THR A 272 16.57 -4.30 -6.32
C THR A 272 17.17 -5.07 -5.13
N VAL A 273 16.32 -5.78 -4.39
CA VAL A 273 16.79 -6.69 -3.34
C VAL A 273 17.71 -7.75 -3.92
N ARG A 274 17.46 -8.20 -5.15
CA ARG A 274 18.25 -9.20 -5.84
C ARG A 274 19.68 -8.73 -6.14
N GLU A 275 19.84 -7.48 -6.59
CA GLU A 275 21.17 -6.87 -6.80
C GLU A 275 21.96 -6.73 -5.50
N ILE A 276 21.29 -6.47 -4.39
CA ILE A 276 21.94 -6.47 -3.06
C ILE A 276 22.38 -7.89 -2.66
N ALA A 277 21.55 -8.90 -2.97
CA ALA A 277 21.87 -10.30 -2.67
C ALA A 277 23.13 -10.82 -3.40
N GLU A 278 23.52 -10.22 -4.51
CA GLU A 278 24.75 -10.54 -5.22
C GLU A 278 26.02 -10.17 -4.42
N GLN A 279 25.92 -9.19 -3.50
CA GLN A 279 27.04 -8.63 -2.76
C GLN A 279 26.99 -8.93 -1.25
N TYR A 280 25.78 -9.09 -0.70
CA TYR A 280 25.54 -9.25 0.74
C TYR A 280 24.53 -10.34 1.01
N ASP A 281 24.71 -11.05 2.14
CA ASP A 281 23.63 -11.83 2.72
C ASP A 281 22.43 -10.90 3.04
N LEU A 282 21.23 -11.30 2.67
CA LEU A 282 20.02 -10.49 2.89
C LEU A 282 19.69 -10.29 4.38
N GLN A 283 20.29 -11.08 5.29
CA GLN A 283 20.22 -10.79 6.73
C GLN A 283 20.98 -9.52 7.10
N VAL A 284 22.04 -9.16 6.34
CA VAL A 284 22.75 -7.87 6.50
C VAL A 284 21.82 -6.73 6.08
N LEU A 285 21.08 -6.88 4.98
CA LEU A 285 20.07 -5.90 4.57
C LEU A 285 18.97 -5.74 5.62
N ARG A 286 18.46 -6.85 6.16
CA ARG A 286 17.49 -6.83 7.27
C ARG A 286 18.02 -6.08 8.48
N PHE A 287 19.24 -6.42 8.91
CA PHE A 287 19.89 -5.75 10.04
C PHE A 287 20.08 -4.26 9.80
N PHE A 288 20.54 -3.88 8.60
CA PHE A 288 20.67 -2.49 8.19
C PHE A 288 19.34 -1.73 8.30
N MET A 289 18.24 -2.31 7.78
CA MET A 289 16.89 -1.68 7.82
C MET A 289 16.39 -1.47 9.25
N LEU A 290 16.77 -2.34 10.19
CA LEU A 290 16.35 -2.28 11.59
C LEU A 290 17.29 -1.46 12.48
N ASN A 291 18.42 -1.01 11.97
CA ASN A 291 19.43 -0.27 12.74
C ASN A 291 19.05 1.19 13.02
N ALA A 292 17.99 1.68 12.39
CA ALA A 292 17.42 3.00 12.64
C ALA A 292 15.97 2.89 13.12
N HIS A 293 15.49 3.93 13.80
CA HIS A 293 14.08 4.00 14.16
C HIS A 293 13.20 3.94 12.90
N TYR A 294 12.16 3.10 12.92
CA TYR A 294 11.38 2.79 11.71
C TYR A 294 10.75 4.03 11.03
N ARG A 295 10.39 5.08 11.79
CA ARG A 295 9.82 6.32 11.24
C ARG A 295 10.85 7.30 10.70
N SER A 296 12.11 7.13 11.03
CA SER A 296 13.17 8.03 10.54
C SER A 296 13.54 7.67 9.10
N PRO A 297 13.83 8.66 8.24
CA PRO A 297 14.46 8.40 6.97
C PRO A 297 15.74 7.59 7.19
N LEU A 298 15.98 6.63 6.31
CA LEU A 298 17.16 5.77 6.35
C LEU A 298 17.98 6.02 5.09
N ASN A 299 19.26 6.33 5.25
CA ASN A 299 20.15 6.51 4.12
C ASN A 299 20.90 5.22 3.82
N PHE A 300 20.73 4.71 2.61
CA PHE A 300 21.47 3.55 2.11
C PHE A 300 22.77 4.02 1.47
N SER A 301 23.89 3.42 1.90
CA SER A 301 25.19 3.56 1.27
C SER A 301 25.98 2.27 1.45
N ARG A 302 27.00 2.07 0.61
CA ARG A 302 27.88 0.90 0.71
C ARG A 302 28.58 0.84 2.06
N ASP A 303 29.07 1.97 2.56
CA ASP A 303 29.78 2.06 3.85
C ASP A 303 28.87 1.63 5.02
N LEU A 304 27.59 2.04 4.99
CA LEU A 304 26.62 1.64 6.02
C LEU A 304 26.24 0.15 5.93
N MET A 305 26.23 -0.42 4.74
CA MET A 305 26.03 -1.86 4.55
C MET A 305 27.22 -2.65 5.08
N GLU A 306 28.46 -2.23 4.81
CA GLU A 306 29.68 -2.85 5.37
C GLU A 306 29.71 -2.74 6.91
N ALA A 307 29.35 -1.59 7.47
CA ALA A 307 29.23 -1.42 8.91
C ALA A 307 28.17 -2.36 9.52
N SER A 308 27.04 -2.53 8.83
CA SER A 308 25.98 -3.45 9.25
C SER A 308 26.41 -4.91 9.18
N LYS A 309 27.16 -5.30 8.14
CA LYS A 309 27.75 -6.63 8.00
C LYS A 309 28.70 -6.94 9.17
N ASN A 310 29.66 -6.04 9.42
CA ASN A 310 30.62 -6.19 10.52
C ASN A 310 29.93 -6.23 11.89
N SER A 311 28.82 -5.51 12.06
CA SER A 311 28.05 -5.51 13.30
C SER A 311 27.29 -6.82 13.50
N LEU A 312 26.68 -7.34 12.45
CA LEU A 312 25.95 -8.62 12.48
C LEU A 312 26.88 -9.81 12.76
N GLU A 313 28.11 -9.78 12.21
CA GLU A 313 29.12 -10.83 12.45
C GLU A 313 29.56 -10.90 13.92
N ARG A 314 29.35 -9.88 14.73
CA ARG A 314 29.70 -9.83 16.17
C ARG A 314 28.60 -10.35 17.10
N ILE A 315 27.39 -10.53 16.59
CA ILE A 315 26.23 -11.04 17.33
C ILE A 315 26.13 -12.54 17.18
#